data_d0307ccce08a96d48593a2ff91895332
#
_entry.id   d0307ccce08a96d48593a2ff91895332
#
_cell.length_a   1.000
_cell.length_b   1.000
_cell.length_c   1.000
_cell.angle_alpha   90.00
_cell.angle_beta   90.00
_cell.angle_gamma   90.00
#
_symmetry.space_group_name_H-M   'P 1'
#
loop_
_entity.id
_entity.type
_entity.pdbx_description
1 polymer ?
#
loop_
_entity_poly.entity_id
_entity_poly.type
_entity_poly.pdbx_seq_one_letter_code
_entity_poly.pdbx_strand_id
1 'polypeptide(L)'
;MKRNQDVIRKASVADIPRLMDLLHQVNMVHHHLRPELFKPNTTKYSEQELETLLGDELKPIFVYDEGEVLGYAFCQITQVKDDRLLQDRKSLYLDDLCVDETARGRHIGSALFEFVRDYARSIGCHAVTLNVWAGNDAAMQFYQSKGMRPQKTGMEMELNRKK
;
A
#
# COMPACT_ATOMS: atom_id res chain seq x y z
N MET A 1 5.67 -23.38 -14.85
CA MET A 1 6.02 -22.26 -13.96
C MET A 1 4.84 -21.31 -13.83
N LYS A 2 4.35 -21.09 -12.63
CA LYS A 2 3.35 -20.04 -12.38
C LYS A 2 4.03 -18.70 -12.54
N ARG A 3 3.42 -17.78 -13.29
CA ARG A 3 3.86 -16.38 -13.33
C ARG A 3 3.70 -15.79 -11.93
N ASN A 4 4.57 -14.86 -11.54
CA ASN A 4 4.47 -14.20 -10.22
C ASN A 4 3.08 -13.60 -9.96
N GLN A 5 2.38 -13.18 -11.00
CA GLN A 5 1.02 -12.64 -10.86
C GLN A 5 -0.05 -13.72 -10.61
N ASP A 6 0.22 -14.98 -10.97
CA ASP A 6 -0.77 -16.08 -10.80
C ASP A 6 -0.94 -16.48 -9.33
N VAL A 7 -0.04 -16.02 -8.45
CA VAL A 7 -0.11 -16.26 -7.00
C VAL A 7 -0.72 -15.09 -6.23
N ILE A 8 -1.14 -14.03 -6.94
CA ILE A 8 -1.78 -12.87 -6.31
C ILE A 8 -3.30 -13.03 -6.39
N ARG A 9 -3.94 -12.84 -5.24
CA ARG A 9 -5.40 -12.97 -5.10
C ARG A 9 -5.94 -11.94 -4.12
N LYS A 10 -7.26 -11.79 -4.07
CA LYS A 10 -7.89 -11.01 -3.00
C LYS A 10 -7.65 -11.68 -1.66
N ALA A 11 -7.42 -10.88 -0.64
CA ALA A 11 -7.32 -11.35 0.73
C ALA A 11 -8.67 -11.84 1.25
N SER A 12 -8.63 -12.78 2.18
CA SER A 12 -9.81 -13.31 2.87
C SER A 12 -9.62 -13.20 4.39
N VAL A 13 -10.68 -13.51 5.13
CA VAL A 13 -10.64 -13.49 6.61
C VAL A 13 -9.53 -14.42 7.15
N ALA A 14 -9.27 -15.53 6.48
CA ALA A 14 -8.21 -16.45 6.87
C ALA A 14 -6.80 -15.83 6.81
N ASP A 15 -6.63 -14.76 6.06
CA ASP A 15 -5.34 -14.07 5.93
C ASP A 15 -5.07 -13.07 7.05
N ILE A 16 -6.07 -12.75 7.88
CA ILE A 16 -5.94 -11.69 8.89
C ILE A 16 -4.73 -11.87 9.80
N PRO A 17 -4.45 -13.07 10.38
CA PRO A 17 -3.27 -13.22 11.22
C PRO A 17 -1.97 -12.86 10.50
N ARG A 18 -1.84 -13.26 9.26
CA ARG A 18 -0.64 -12.96 8.47
C ARG A 18 -0.57 -11.50 8.05
N LEU A 19 -1.71 -10.89 7.73
CA LEU A 19 -1.77 -9.45 7.46
C LEU A 19 -1.34 -8.63 8.69
N MET A 20 -1.73 -9.06 9.89
CA MET A 20 -1.31 -8.38 11.13
C MET A 20 0.20 -8.44 11.31
N ASP A 21 0.84 -9.58 11.03
CA ASP A 21 2.30 -9.71 11.09
C ASP A 21 3.00 -8.73 10.13
N LEU A 22 2.51 -8.65 8.89
CA LEU A 22 3.09 -7.76 7.88
C LEU A 22 2.83 -6.29 8.20
N LEU A 23 1.65 -5.95 8.71
CA LEU A 23 1.33 -4.59 9.16
C LEU A 23 2.25 -4.15 10.30
N HIS A 24 2.60 -5.07 11.20
CA HIS A 24 3.56 -4.80 12.26
C HIS A 24 4.95 -4.50 11.69
N GLN A 25 5.42 -5.28 10.72
CA GLN A 25 6.71 -5.05 10.07
C GLN A 25 6.76 -3.65 9.43
N VAL A 26 5.73 -3.28 8.67
CA VAL A 26 5.71 -1.98 7.98
C VAL A 26 5.61 -0.82 8.97
N ASN A 27 4.87 -0.99 10.07
CA ASN A 27 4.80 0.04 11.09
C ASN A 27 6.16 0.27 11.76
N MET A 28 6.94 -0.79 11.97
CA MET A 28 8.29 -0.66 12.52
C MET A 28 9.22 0.10 11.56
N VAL A 29 9.07 -0.08 10.26
CA VAL A 29 9.81 0.73 9.28
C VAL A 29 9.44 2.21 9.42
N HIS A 30 8.16 2.53 9.49
CA HIS A 30 7.69 3.91 9.70
C HIS A 30 8.15 4.48 11.04
N HIS A 31 8.11 3.69 12.11
CA HIS A 31 8.59 4.12 13.42
C HIS A 31 10.09 4.45 13.40
N HIS A 32 10.90 3.62 12.76
CA HIS A 32 12.34 3.89 12.64
C HIS A 32 12.62 5.14 11.80
N LEU A 33 11.81 5.39 10.76
CA LEU A 33 11.95 6.57 9.91
C LEU A 33 11.51 7.86 10.63
N ARG A 34 10.36 7.80 11.32
CA ARG A 34 9.74 8.95 11.98
C ARG A 34 9.25 8.55 13.38
N PRO A 35 10.15 8.34 14.35
CA PRO A 35 9.75 7.85 15.69
C PRO A 35 8.87 8.83 16.46
N GLU A 36 8.92 10.13 16.11
CA GLU A 36 8.07 11.16 16.71
C GLU A 36 6.62 11.11 16.22
N LEU A 37 6.37 10.45 15.08
CA LEU A 37 5.03 10.32 14.50
C LEU A 37 4.42 8.94 14.71
N PHE A 38 5.22 7.89 14.60
CA PHE A 38 4.73 6.50 14.62
C PHE A 38 5.10 5.80 15.91
N LYS A 39 4.09 5.28 16.61
CA LYS A 39 4.28 4.45 17.79
C LYS A 39 4.93 3.12 17.40
N PRO A 40 5.83 2.59 18.24
CA PRO A 40 6.37 1.25 18.01
C PRO A 40 5.37 0.16 18.41
N ASN A 41 5.61 -1.06 17.92
CA ASN A 41 4.91 -2.28 18.36
C ASN A 41 3.39 -2.22 18.25
N THR A 42 2.90 -1.66 17.16
CA THR A 42 1.47 -1.57 16.86
C THR A 42 1.24 -1.77 15.36
N THR A 43 -0.01 -1.72 14.95
CA THR A 43 -0.43 -1.87 13.56
C THR A 43 -1.39 -0.77 13.17
N LYS A 44 -1.41 -0.44 11.87
CA LYS A 44 -2.32 0.57 11.31
C LYS A 44 -3.79 0.18 11.51
N TYR A 45 -4.10 -1.10 11.42
CA TYR A 45 -5.46 -1.65 11.56
C TYR A 45 -5.49 -2.72 12.64
N SER A 46 -6.62 -2.79 13.36
CA SER A 46 -6.95 -3.93 14.21
C SER A 46 -7.49 -5.09 13.37
N GLU A 47 -7.57 -6.27 13.98
CA GLU A 47 -8.20 -7.44 13.33
C GLU A 47 -9.65 -7.13 12.94
N GLN A 48 -10.39 -6.44 13.80
CA GLN A 48 -11.78 -6.06 13.58
C GLN A 48 -11.91 -5.09 12.42
N GLU A 49 -11.01 -4.12 12.33
CA GLU A 49 -10.97 -3.17 11.20
C GLU A 49 -10.65 -3.89 9.89
N LEU A 50 -9.76 -4.89 9.91
CA LEU A 50 -9.46 -5.69 8.74
C LEU A 50 -10.68 -6.49 8.25
N GLU A 51 -11.46 -7.08 9.18
CA GLU A 51 -12.70 -7.76 8.80
C GLU A 51 -13.64 -6.83 8.05
N THR A 52 -13.79 -5.60 8.53
CA THR A 52 -14.62 -4.58 7.88
C THR A 52 -14.07 -4.22 6.51
N LEU A 53 -12.76 -3.99 6.40
CA LEU A 53 -12.11 -3.66 5.12
C LEU A 53 -12.26 -4.76 4.07
N LEU A 54 -12.17 -6.03 4.48
CA LEU A 54 -12.32 -7.17 3.57
C LEU A 54 -13.71 -7.24 2.94
N GLY A 55 -14.72 -6.64 3.57
CA GLY A 55 -16.07 -6.54 3.03
C GLY A 55 -16.32 -5.30 2.16
N ASP A 56 -15.34 -4.41 2.04
CA ASP A 56 -15.49 -3.15 1.30
C ASP A 56 -14.89 -3.28 -0.11
N GLU A 57 -15.76 -3.29 -1.12
CA GLU A 57 -15.36 -3.43 -2.53
C GLU A 57 -14.55 -2.24 -3.05
N LEU A 58 -14.65 -1.07 -2.41
CA LEU A 58 -13.89 0.11 -2.77
C LEU A 58 -12.49 0.13 -2.12
N LYS A 59 -12.20 -0.84 -1.28
CA LYS A 59 -10.91 -0.96 -0.58
C LYS A 59 -10.34 -2.37 -0.72
N PRO A 60 -10.08 -2.82 -1.96
CA PRO A 60 -9.59 -4.17 -2.16
C PRO A 60 -8.19 -4.37 -1.56
N ILE A 61 -7.99 -5.53 -0.97
CA ILE A 61 -6.71 -5.98 -0.44
C ILE A 61 -6.26 -7.19 -1.25
N PHE A 62 -5.06 -7.13 -1.80
CA PHE A 62 -4.45 -8.24 -2.54
C PHE A 62 -3.29 -8.81 -1.76
N VAL A 63 -3.11 -10.12 -1.84
CA VAL A 63 -2.01 -10.84 -1.20
C VAL A 63 -1.24 -11.65 -2.22
N TYR A 64 0.07 -11.74 -2.00
CA TYR A 64 0.97 -12.63 -2.72
C TYR A 64 1.10 -13.92 -1.92
N ASP A 65 0.57 -15.03 -2.43
CA ASP A 65 0.43 -16.29 -1.72
C ASP A 65 1.08 -17.45 -2.49
N GLU A 66 2.20 -17.94 -1.98
CA GLU A 66 2.91 -19.14 -2.47
C GLU A 66 2.79 -20.29 -1.46
N GLY A 67 1.61 -20.48 -0.85
CA GLY A 67 1.42 -21.39 0.27
C GLY A 67 1.50 -20.66 1.61
N GLU A 68 2.17 -19.53 1.65
CA GLU A 68 2.21 -18.56 2.73
C GLU A 68 2.10 -17.17 2.11
N VAL A 69 1.37 -16.27 2.76
CA VAL A 69 1.29 -14.87 2.32
C VAL A 69 2.61 -14.17 2.61
N LEU A 70 3.28 -13.73 1.57
CA LEU A 70 4.59 -13.07 1.62
C LEU A 70 4.54 -11.57 1.36
N GLY A 71 3.39 -11.05 1.01
CA GLY A 71 3.23 -9.63 0.76
C GLY A 71 1.77 -9.26 0.54
N TYR A 72 1.49 -7.97 0.59
CA TYR A 72 0.14 -7.44 0.38
C TYR A 72 0.15 -6.08 -0.33
N ALA A 73 -1.01 -5.73 -0.85
CA ALA A 73 -1.31 -4.39 -1.34
C ALA A 73 -2.68 -3.97 -0.82
N PHE A 74 -2.74 -2.89 -0.05
CA PHE A 74 -3.98 -2.25 0.39
C PHE A 74 -4.31 -1.13 -0.58
N CYS A 75 -5.51 -1.17 -1.15
CA CYS A 75 -5.95 -0.22 -2.17
C CYS A 75 -7.21 0.52 -1.72
N GLN A 76 -7.41 1.70 -2.27
CA GLN A 76 -8.65 2.47 -2.12
C GLN A 76 -9.02 3.04 -3.50
N ILE A 77 -10.24 2.76 -3.94
CA ILE A 77 -10.77 3.30 -5.18
C ILE A 77 -11.49 4.58 -4.85
N THR A 78 -11.07 5.68 -5.49
CA THR A 78 -11.66 7.00 -5.31
C THR A 78 -12.21 7.50 -6.63
N GLN A 79 -13.33 8.21 -6.58
CA GLN A 79 -13.93 8.80 -7.75
C GLN A 79 -14.38 10.22 -7.47
N VAL A 80 -13.96 11.14 -8.36
CA VAL A 80 -14.43 12.51 -8.38
C VAL A 80 -15.41 12.62 -9.54
N LYS A 81 -16.64 13.06 -9.26
CA LYS A 81 -17.67 13.31 -10.25
C LYS A 81 -18.37 14.62 -9.96
N ASP A 82 -18.58 15.41 -11.01
CA ASP A 82 -19.36 16.66 -10.93
C ASP A 82 -18.84 17.59 -9.82
N ASP A 83 -17.53 17.56 -9.58
CA ASP A 83 -16.87 18.42 -8.61
C ASP A 83 -16.76 19.83 -9.19
N ARG A 84 -16.89 20.83 -8.33
CA ARG A 84 -16.85 22.23 -8.75
C ARG A 84 -15.50 22.65 -9.29
N LEU A 85 -14.43 22.05 -8.77
CA LEU A 85 -13.04 22.41 -9.08
C LEU A 85 -12.34 21.39 -9.97
N LEU A 86 -12.58 20.09 -9.71
CA LEU A 86 -11.83 19.01 -10.28
C LEU A 86 -12.58 18.37 -11.44
N GLN A 87 -11.83 17.92 -12.46
CA GLN A 87 -12.37 17.11 -13.53
C GLN A 87 -12.81 15.73 -13.00
N ASP A 88 -13.75 15.10 -13.68
CA ASP A 88 -14.16 13.73 -13.37
C ASP A 88 -12.95 12.80 -13.48
N ARG A 89 -12.70 12.03 -12.42
CA ARG A 89 -11.53 11.17 -12.36
C ARG A 89 -11.74 10.02 -11.40
N LYS A 90 -11.38 8.84 -11.85
CA LYS A 90 -11.32 7.64 -11.03
C LYS A 90 -9.87 7.26 -10.82
N SER A 91 -9.48 7.04 -9.57
CA SER A 91 -8.10 6.71 -9.21
C SER A 91 -8.07 5.54 -8.23
N LEU A 92 -7.01 4.76 -8.30
CA LEU A 92 -6.69 3.79 -7.27
C LEU A 92 -5.56 4.36 -6.42
N TYR A 93 -5.83 4.56 -5.15
CA TYR A 93 -4.83 4.94 -4.16
C TYR A 93 -4.23 3.67 -3.55
N LEU A 94 -2.93 3.48 -3.72
CA LEU A 94 -2.19 2.40 -3.09
C LEU A 94 -1.80 2.86 -1.69
N ASP A 95 -2.62 2.44 -0.72
CA ASP A 95 -2.48 2.88 0.67
C ASP A 95 -1.24 2.29 1.33
N ASP A 96 -0.95 1.02 1.01
CA ASP A 96 0.20 0.32 1.58
C ASP A 96 0.60 -0.87 0.71
N LEU A 97 1.90 -1.05 0.55
CA LEU A 97 2.52 -2.17 -0.16
C LEU A 97 3.63 -2.72 0.73
N CYS A 98 3.53 -3.98 1.09
CA CYS A 98 4.49 -4.60 2.00
C CYS A 98 4.91 -5.97 1.48
N VAL A 99 6.19 -6.28 1.63
CA VAL A 99 6.77 -7.60 1.39
C VAL A 99 7.43 -8.05 2.68
N ASP A 100 7.19 -9.32 3.06
CA ASP A 100 7.85 -9.91 4.22
C ASP A 100 9.37 -9.72 4.12
N GLU A 101 9.98 -9.31 5.22
CA GLU A 101 11.42 -9.03 5.26
C GLU A 101 12.27 -10.25 4.87
N THR A 102 11.77 -11.47 5.13
CA THR A 102 12.46 -12.71 4.77
C THR A 102 12.33 -13.08 3.29
N ALA A 103 11.42 -12.41 2.57
CA ALA A 103 11.14 -12.68 1.16
C ALA A 103 11.56 -11.55 0.23
N ARG A 104 12.29 -10.56 0.71
CA ARG A 104 12.80 -9.45 -0.11
C ARG A 104 13.82 -9.94 -1.14
N GLY A 105 13.94 -9.22 -2.25
CA GLY A 105 14.85 -9.58 -3.34
C GLY A 105 14.28 -10.61 -4.30
N ARG A 106 13.02 -11.01 -4.17
CA ARG A 106 12.35 -11.98 -5.03
C ARG A 106 11.35 -11.34 -6.00
N HIS A 107 11.40 -10.03 -6.17
CA HIS A 107 10.51 -9.26 -7.05
C HIS A 107 9.00 -9.34 -6.68
N ILE A 108 8.68 -9.65 -5.43
CA ILE A 108 7.30 -9.76 -4.96
C ILE A 108 6.61 -8.38 -4.97
N GLY A 109 7.32 -7.35 -4.51
CA GLY A 109 6.81 -5.98 -4.56
C GLY A 109 6.50 -5.51 -5.98
N SER A 110 7.37 -5.84 -6.94
CA SER A 110 7.14 -5.56 -8.36
C SER A 110 5.90 -6.27 -8.88
N ALA A 111 5.73 -7.55 -8.55
CA ALA A 111 4.56 -8.33 -8.96
C ALA A 111 3.27 -7.75 -8.40
N LEU A 112 3.26 -7.38 -7.12
CA LEU A 112 2.10 -6.75 -6.47
C LEU A 112 1.77 -5.40 -7.10
N PHE A 113 2.77 -4.55 -7.32
CA PHE A 113 2.55 -3.25 -7.95
C PHE A 113 1.98 -3.39 -9.37
N GLU A 114 2.54 -4.27 -10.17
CA GLU A 114 2.10 -4.52 -11.55
C GLU A 114 0.66 -5.07 -11.56
N PHE A 115 0.34 -5.96 -10.64
CA PHE A 115 -1.02 -6.48 -10.48
C PHE A 115 -2.00 -5.36 -10.14
N VAL A 116 -1.67 -4.50 -9.19
CA VAL A 116 -2.52 -3.36 -8.81
C VAL A 116 -2.70 -2.40 -9.98
N ARG A 117 -1.63 -2.09 -10.72
CA ARG A 117 -1.69 -1.26 -11.92
C ARG A 117 -2.65 -1.83 -12.96
N ASP A 118 -2.53 -3.12 -13.24
CA ASP A 118 -3.36 -3.80 -14.23
C ASP A 118 -4.82 -3.90 -13.77
N TYR A 119 -5.03 -4.17 -12.49
CA TYR A 119 -6.37 -4.13 -11.88
C TYR A 119 -7.00 -2.74 -12.00
N ALA A 120 -6.27 -1.69 -11.66
CA ALA A 120 -6.75 -0.31 -11.77
C ALA A 120 -7.17 0.01 -13.21
N ARG A 121 -6.35 -0.40 -14.18
CA ARG A 121 -6.67 -0.23 -15.59
C ARG A 121 -7.94 -0.98 -15.98
N SER A 122 -8.10 -2.20 -15.50
CA SER A 122 -9.26 -3.05 -15.82
C SER A 122 -10.59 -2.49 -15.31
N ILE A 123 -10.57 -1.72 -14.22
CA ILE A 123 -11.77 -1.10 -13.66
C ILE A 123 -11.95 0.36 -14.10
N GLY A 124 -11.17 0.82 -15.06
CA GLY A 124 -11.33 2.14 -15.67
C GLY A 124 -10.71 3.29 -14.89
N CYS A 125 -9.74 3.03 -14.03
CA CYS A 125 -9.02 4.11 -13.34
C CYS A 125 -8.15 4.90 -14.31
N HIS A 126 -8.07 6.21 -14.09
CA HIS A 126 -7.22 7.12 -14.84
C HIS A 126 -5.79 7.15 -14.29
N ALA A 127 -5.62 6.83 -13.01
CA ALA A 127 -4.33 6.89 -12.35
C ALA A 127 -4.24 5.92 -11.17
N VAL A 128 -3.01 5.55 -10.85
CA VAL A 128 -2.62 4.96 -9.56
C VAL A 128 -1.84 6.02 -8.81
N THR A 129 -2.20 6.27 -7.56
CA THR A 129 -1.53 7.26 -6.71
C THR A 129 -1.09 6.61 -5.40
N LEU A 130 -0.08 7.20 -4.77
CA LEU A 130 0.41 6.79 -3.46
C LEU A 130 1.19 7.93 -2.82
N ASN A 131 1.53 7.78 -1.55
CA ASN A 131 2.41 8.69 -0.84
C ASN A 131 3.66 7.96 -0.36
N VAL A 132 4.79 8.66 -0.38
CA VAL A 132 6.07 8.17 0.14
C VAL A 132 6.58 9.21 1.15
N TRP A 133 6.96 8.75 2.33
CA TRP A 133 7.59 9.62 3.32
C TRP A 133 8.96 10.10 2.83
N ALA A 134 9.23 11.39 2.99
CA ALA A 134 10.57 11.94 2.75
C ALA A 134 11.58 11.19 3.62
N GLY A 135 12.69 10.78 3.03
CA GLY A 135 13.72 9.96 3.68
C GLY A 135 13.59 8.46 3.39
N ASN A 136 12.46 8.01 2.88
CA ASN A 136 12.32 6.63 2.40
C ASN A 136 12.75 6.54 0.93
N ASP A 137 14.06 6.64 0.71
CA ASP A 137 14.63 6.69 -0.64
C ASP A 137 14.45 5.39 -1.40
N ALA A 138 14.48 4.25 -0.71
CA ALA A 138 14.28 2.94 -1.33
C ALA A 138 12.87 2.83 -1.94
N ALA A 139 11.84 3.28 -1.22
CA ALA A 139 10.47 3.30 -1.73
C ALA A 139 10.35 4.26 -2.91
N MET A 140 10.91 5.46 -2.79
CA MET A 140 10.89 6.45 -3.87
C MET A 140 11.52 5.89 -5.15
N GLN A 141 12.69 5.29 -5.06
CA GLN A 141 13.38 4.70 -6.20
C GLN A 141 12.57 3.55 -6.80
N PHE A 142 11.99 2.71 -5.96
CA PHE A 142 11.14 1.60 -6.41
C PHE A 142 9.98 2.11 -7.26
N TYR A 143 9.22 3.07 -6.76
CA TYR A 143 8.05 3.58 -7.48
C TYR A 143 8.44 4.37 -8.74
N GLN A 144 9.53 5.13 -8.69
CA GLN A 144 10.05 5.81 -9.89
C GLN A 144 10.49 4.81 -10.96
N SER A 145 11.08 3.68 -10.58
CA SER A 145 11.44 2.61 -11.51
C SER A 145 10.22 1.98 -12.19
N LYS A 146 9.05 2.09 -11.56
CA LYS A 146 7.77 1.61 -12.11
C LYS A 146 7.07 2.65 -13.01
N GLY A 147 7.67 3.81 -13.20
CA GLY A 147 7.12 4.86 -14.05
C GLY A 147 6.31 5.91 -13.30
N MET A 148 6.30 5.87 -11.96
CA MET A 148 5.65 6.91 -11.17
C MET A 148 6.53 8.15 -11.07
N ARG A 149 5.88 9.30 -10.90
CA ARG A 149 6.54 10.60 -10.74
C ARG A 149 5.87 11.37 -9.61
N PRO A 150 6.59 12.28 -8.96
CA PRO A 150 5.98 13.13 -7.94
C PRO A 150 4.78 13.90 -8.51
N GLN A 151 3.66 13.87 -7.79
CA GLN A 151 2.43 14.58 -8.14
C GLN A 151 2.35 15.93 -7.43
N LYS A 152 2.62 15.92 -6.14
CA LYS A 152 2.58 17.08 -5.26
C LYS A 152 3.49 16.80 -4.07
N THR A 153 3.88 17.86 -3.38
CA THR A 153 4.74 17.74 -2.21
C THR A 153 4.02 18.30 -0.98
N GLY A 154 3.85 17.47 0.05
CA GLY A 154 3.42 17.91 1.36
C GLY A 154 4.60 18.52 2.11
N MET A 155 4.37 19.64 2.78
CA MET A 155 5.38 20.35 3.56
C MET A 155 4.93 20.41 5.01
N GLU A 156 5.89 20.36 5.93
CA GLU A 156 5.60 20.49 7.35
C GLU A 156 6.60 21.43 8.03
N MET A 157 6.15 22.02 9.12
CA MET A 157 7.01 22.76 10.04
C MET A 157 6.60 22.35 11.46
N GLU A 158 7.48 21.71 12.19
CA GLU A 158 7.22 21.41 13.60
C GLU A 158 7.34 22.67 14.43
N LEU A 159 6.32 22.91 15.27
CA LEU A 159 6.31 24.02 16.20
C LEU A 159 6.61 23.47 17.59
N ASN A 160 7.19 24.30 18.46
CA ASN A 160 7.49 23.94 19.86
C ASN A 160 8.45 22.75 20.01
N ARG A 161 9.38 22.59 19.06
CA ARG A 161 10.41 21.56 19.17
C ARG A 161 11.31 21.89 20.37
N LYS A 162 11.19 21.13 21.45
CA LYS A 162 12.13 21.21 22.56
C LYS A 162 13.49 20.69 22.11
N LYS A 163 14.49 21.53 22.21
CA LYS A 163 15.87 21.13 21.96
C LYS A 163 16.36 20.16 23.03
#